data_f5b81690ce5d67a7de92412f96fd37cf
#
_entry.id   f5b81690ce5d67a7de92412f96fd37cf
#
_cell.length_a   1.000
_cell.length_b   1.000
_cell.length_c   1.000
_cell.angle_alpha   90.00
_cell.angle_beta   90.00
_cell.angle_gamma   90.00
#
_symmetry.space_group_name_H-M   'P 1'
#
loop_
_entity.id
_entity.type
_entity.pdbx_description
1 polymer ?
#
loop_
_entity_poly.entity_id
_entity_poly.type
_entity_poly.pdbx_seq_one_letter_code
_entity_poly.pdbx_strand_id
1 'polypeptide(L)'
;MSTSIVYVIIGALGTGLWNVFISSASRQMHPLLGALITELTAFSVGALIFLPVLSSGFPRVSLRAVVMCMLAGLSVLMADFFILKAYKQGVPISIGGPIIIGGSIVVVTLIGLFLGEKITWLKAASILMIVCGASILGSLSR
;
A
#
# COMPACT_ATOMS: atom_id res chain seq x y z
N MET A 1 13.13 -20.37 5.02
CA MET A 1 12.20 -19.36 4.45
C MET A 1 12.61 -19.10 3.01
N SER A 2 11.70 -19.14 2.05
CA SER A 2 12.07 -18.82 0.67
C SER A 2 12.45 -17.34 0.57
N THR A 3 13.42 -16.99 -0.27
CA THR A 3 13.87 -15.62 -0.52
C THR A 3 12.70 -14.68 -0.86
N SER A 4 11.68 -15.19 -1.53
CA SER A 4 10.45 -14.45 -1.86
C SER A 4 9.70 -13.95 -0.61
N ILE A 5 9.62 -14.75 0.45
CA ILE A 5 8.95 -14.35 1.71
C ILE A 5 9.72 -13.22 2.40
N VAL A 6 11.05 -13.22 2.33
CA VAL A 6 11.87 -12.13 2.88
C VAL A 6 11.54 -10.81 2.21
N TYR A 7 11.40 -10.78 0.88
CA TYR A 7 11.00 -9.57 0.15
C TYR A 7 9.61 -9.07 0.55
N VAL A 8 8.65 -9.98 0.78
CA VAL A 8 7.31 -9.62 1.28
C VAL A 8 7.38 -8.97 2.66
N ILE A 9 8.21 -9.52 3.57
CA ILE A 9 8.39 -8.96 4.92
C ILE A 9 9.01 -7.57 4.85
N ILE A 10 10.04 -7.37 4.03
CA ILE A 10 10.66 -6.05 3.84
C ILE A 10 9.64 -5.05 3.29
N GLY A 11 8.83 -5.45 2.32
CA GLY A 11 7.74 -4.64 1.79
C GLY A 11 6.71 -4.26 2.86
N ALA A 12 6.32 -5.21 3.71
CA ALA A 12 5.39 -4.97 4.81
C ALA A 12 5.96 -3.97 5.84
N LEU A 13 7.25 -4.08 6.18
CA LEU A 13 7.92 -3.11 7.04
C LEU A 13 7.93 -1.70 6.41
N GLY A 14 8.24 -1.61 5.12
CA GLY A 14 8.19 -0.35 4.38
C GLY A 14 6.79 0.29 4.42
N THR A 15 5.75 -0.49 4.21
CA THR A 15 4.35 -0.01 4.29
C THR A 15 3.99 0.45 5.70
N GLY A 16 4.45 -0.25 6.74
CA GLY A 16 4.25 0.16 8.13
C GLY A 16 4.91 1.50 8.43
N LEU A 17 6.17 1.69 8.04
CA LEU A 17 6.90 2.95 8.21
C LEU A 17 6.26 4.09 7.42
N TRP A 18 5.87 3.85 6.17
CA TRP A 18 5.12 4.80 5.36
C TRP A 18 3.86 5.30 6.09
N ASN A 19 3.09 4.40 6.69
CA ASN A 19 1.87 4.74 7.43
C ASN A 19 2.18 5.67 8.62
N VAL A 20 3.28 5.43 9.36
CA VAL A 20 3.73 6.28 10.47
C VAL A 20 4.09 7.68 9.99
N PHE A 21 4.88 7.78 8.91
CA PHE A 21 5.30 9.08 8.37
C PHE A 21 4.13 9.88 7.79
N ILE A 22 3.25 9.25 7.04
CA ILE A 22 2.03 9.86 6.49
C ILE A 22 1.11 10.38 7.61
N SER A 23 0.89 9.59 8.65
CA SER A 23 0.08 10.01 9.79
C SER A 23 0.71 11.24 10.50
N SER A 24 2.02 11.23 10.68
CA SER A 24 2.73 12.34 11.33
C SER A 24 2.69 13.63 10.49
N ALA A 25 2.79 13.53 9.17
CA ALA A 25 2.77 14.65 8.25
C ALA A 25 1.36 15.22 8.01
N SER A 26 0.32 14.40 8.12
CA SER A 26 -1.05 14.70 7.69
C SER A 26 -1.64 15.96 8.32
N ARG A 27 -1.28 16.26 9.58
CA ARG A 27 -1.80 17.40 10.32
C ARG A 27 -1.17 18.74 9.90
N GLN A 28 -0.02 18.70 9.23
CA GLN A 28 0.81 19.87 8.94
C GLN A 28 0.66 20.37 7.49
N MET A 29 -0.03 19.61 6.62
CA MET A 29 -0.13 19.93 5.22
C MET A 29 -1.49 19.61 4.60
N HIS A 30 -1.70 20.10 3.38
CA HIS A 30 -2.87 19.71 2.59
C HIS A 30 -2.71 18.26 2.11
N PRO A 31 -3.74 17.40 2.21
CA PRO A 31 -3.65 15.98 1.85
C PRO A 31 -3.11 15.74 0.43
N LEU A 32 -3.58 16.50 -0.56
CA LEU A 32 -3.11 16.36 -1.94
C LEU A 32 -1.62 16.74 -2.08
N LEU A 33 -1.17 17.77 -1.37
CA LEU A 33 0.24 18.15 -1.38
C LEU A 33 1.11 17.05 -0.74
N GLY A 34 0.66 16.47 0.35
CA GLY A 34 1.35 15.34 0.99
C GLY A 34 1.48 14.15 0.05
N ALA A 35 0.38 13.75 -0.60
CA ALA A 35 0.40 12.68 -1.59
C ALA A 35 1.39 12.97 -2.73
N LEU A 36 1.35 14.16 -3.31
CA LEU A 36 2.28 14.56 -4.39
C LEU A 36 3.75 14.53 -3.94
N ILE A 37 4.07 14.98 -2.73
CA ILE A 37 5.44 14.93 -2.20
C ILE A 37 5.88 13.48 -2.03
N THR A 38 5.02 12.60 -1.53
CA THR A 38 5.32 11.16 -1.38
C THR A 38 5.65 10.54 -2.72
N GLU A 39 4.81 10.74 -3.73
CA GLU A 39 4.99 10.19 -5.07
C GLU A 39 6.24 10.76 -5.76
N LEU A 40 6.47 12.07 -5.67
CA LEU A 40 7.63 12.72 -6.26
C LEU A 40 8.93 12.21 -5.62
N THR A 41 8.95 12.03 -4.30
CA THR A 41 10.11 11.48 -3.59
C THR A 41 10.38 10.04 -4.02
N ALA A 42 9.34 9.20 -4.08
CA ALA A 42 9.45 7.82 -4.53
C ALA A 42 9.97 7.73 -5.97
N PHE A 43 9.42 8.57 -6.87
CA PHE A 43 9.89 8.68 -8.26
C PHE A 43 11.36 9.10 -8.34
N SER A 44 11.76 10.14 -7.61
CA SER A 44 13.11 10.69 -7.68
C SER A 44 14.16 9.69 -7.18
N VAL A 45 13.90 9.05 -6.04
CA VAL A 45 14.79 8.03 -5.49
C VAL A 45 14.82 6.79 -6.40
N GLY A 46 13.67 6.35 -6.88
CA GLY A 46 13.58 5.24 -7.83
C GLY A 46 14.33 5.51 -9.12
N ALA A 47 14.21 6.71 -9.67
CA ALA A 47 14.95 7.11 -10.87
C ALA A 47 16.46 7.07 -10.65
N LEU A 48 16.96 7.58 -9.51
CA LEU A 48 18.38 7.52 -9.17
C LEU A 48 18.91 6.08 -9.07
N ILE A 49 18.13 5.20 -8.43
CA ILE A 49 18.47 3.77 -8.31
C ILE A 49 18.46 3.08 -9.68
N PHE A 50 17.60 3.54 -10.60
CA PHE A 50 17.48 2.96 -11.93
C PHE A 50 18.55 3.42 -12.93
N LEU A 51 19.26 4.54 -12.68
CA LEU A 51 20.31 5.06 -13.56
C LEU A 51 21.36 4.02 -13.98
N PRO A 52 21.92 3.19 -13.06
CA PRO A 52 22.87 2.14 -13.45
C PRO A 52 22.26 1.08 -14.36
N VAL A 53 20.95 0.81 -14.26
CA VAL A 53 20.26 -0.16 -15.12
C VAL A 53 20.16 0.38 -16.55
N LEU A 54 19.95 1.68 -16.71
CA LEU A 54 19.94 2.34 -18.03
C LEU A 54 21.29 2.24 -18.76
N SER A 55 22.40 2.27 -18.04
CA SER A 55 23.73 2.16 -18.63
C SER A 55 24.00 0.77 -19.24
N SER A 56 23.31 -0.26 -18.79
CA SER A 56 23.37 -1.63 -19.34
C SER A 56 22.38 -1.89 -20.48
N GLY A 57 21.60 -0.90 -20.87
CA GLY A 57 20.57 -0.95 -21.91
C GLY A 57 19.15 -0.93 -21.36
N PHE A 58 18.24 -0.32 -22.12
CA PHE A 58 16.84 -0.20 -21.67
C PHE A 58 16.16 -1.58 -21.68
N PRO A 59 15.58 -2.04 -20.55
CA PRO A 59 14.91 -3.33 -20.51
C PRO A 59 13.68 -3.33 -21.42
N ARG A 60 13.45 -4.44 -22.12
CA ARG A 60 12.23 -4.60 -22.93
C ARG A 60 11.02 -4.72 -22.03
N VAL A 61 10.10 -3.79 -22.16
CA VAL A 61 8.86 -3.74 -21.35
C VAL A 61 7.65 -3.83 -22.27
N SER A 62 6.66 -4.65 -21.92
CA SER A 62 5.41 -4.71 -22.68
C SER A 62 4.53 -3.50 -22.37
N LEU A 63 3.81 -2.99 -23.37
CA LEU A 63 2.84 -1.89 -23.16
C LEU A 63 1.81 -2.22 -22.07
N ARG A 64 1.36 -3.48 -22.01
CA ARG A 64 0.44 -3.94 -20.96
C ARG A 64 1.03 -3.75 -19.56
N ALA A 65 2.30 -4.09 -19.35
CA ALA A 65 2.97 -3.91 -18.06
C ALA A 65 3.05 -2.42 -17.69
N VAL A 66 3.37 -1.55 -18.66
CA VAL A 66 3.41 -0.10 -18.44
C VAL A 66 2.04 0.42 -17.99
N VAL A 67 0.98 0.06 -18.72
CA VAL A 67 -0.39 0.48 -18.38
C VAL A 67 -0.79 0.00 -16.98
N MET A 68 -0.47 -1.24 -16.61
CA MET A 68 -0.78 -1.75 -15.26
C MET A 68 -0.02 -0.97 -14.18
N CYS A 69 1.25 -0.63 -14.40
CA CYS A 69 2.00 0.21 -13.47
C CYS A 69 1.44 1.64 -13.37
N MET A 70 0.98 2.21 -14.48
CA MET A 70 0.31 3.54 -14.45
C MET A 70 -0.99 3.51 -13.64
N LEU A 71 -1.81 2.47 -13.81
CA LEU A 71 -3.03 2.28 -13.01
C LEU A 71 -2.71 2.07 -11.52
N ALA A 72 -1.66 1.32 -11.22
CA ALA A 72 -1.18 1.14 -9.85
C ALA A 72 -0.75 2.48 -9.23
N GLY A 73 0.03 3.30 -9.94
CA GLY A 73 0.43 4.64 -9.49
C GLY A 73 -0.77 5.55 -9.21
N LEU A 74 -1.75 5.57 -10.11
CA LEU A 74 -3.00 6.32 -9.89
C LEU A 74 -3.74 5.83 -8.63
N SER A 75 -3.78 4.51 -8.41
CA SER A 75 -4.42 3.92 -7.22
C SER A 75 -3.70 4.32 -5.94
N VAL A 76 -2.36 4.37 -5.95
CA VAL A 76 -1.56 4.79 -4.79
C VAL A 76 -1.78 6.27 -4.50
N LEU A 77 -1.77 7.15 -5.50
CA LEU A 77 -2.06 8.59 -5.33
C LEU A 77 -3.44 8.82 -4.69
N MET A 78 -4.46 8.09 -5.15
CA MET A 78 -5.79 8.15 -4.54
C MET A 78 -5.79 7.66 -3.10
N ALA A 79 -5.11 6.54 -2.81
CA ALA A 79 -4.99 6.00 -1.47
C ALA A 79 -4.30 7.01 -0.54
N ASP A 80 -3.16 7.55 -0.93
CA ASP A 80 -2.40 8.54 -0.17
C ASP A 80 -3.25 9.77 0.16
N PHE A 81 -3.98 10.29 -0.82
CA PHE A 81 -4.86 11.45 -0.62
C PHE A 81 -5.93 11.18 0.45
N PHE A 82 -6.65 10.06 0.34
CA PHE A 82 -7.72 9.74 1.29
C PHE A 82 -7.20 9.35 2.67
N ILE A 83 -6.06 8.65 2.74
CA ILE A 83 -5.40 8.28 4.00
C ILE A 83 -4.91 9.53 4.74
N LEU A 84 -4.23 10.44 4.05
CA LEU A 84 -3.81 11.73 4.61
C LEU A 84 -5.00 12.55 5.10
N LYS A 85 -6.10 12.55 4.33
CA LYS A 85 -7.34 13.23 4.74
C LYS A 85 -7.94 12.62 6.00
N ALA A 86 -7.97 11.31 6.11
CA ALA A 86 -8.48 10.62 7.30
C ALA A 86 -7.63 10.92 8.55
N TYR A 87 -6.31 10.82 8.45
CA TYR A 87 -5.40 11.17 9.55
C TYR A 87 -5.46 12.65 9.93
N LYS A 88 -5.62 13.54 8.96
CA LYS A 88 -5.84 14.97 9.21
C LYS A 88 -7.13 15.22 9.99
N GLN A 89 -8.17 14.42 9.79
CA GLN A 89 -9.43 14.48 10.54
C GLN A 89 -9.33 13.87 11.95
N GLY A 90 -8.15 13.37 12.35
CA GLY A 90 -7.88 12.91 13.71
C GLY A 90 -7.98 11.39 13.91
N VAL A 91 -8.12 10.59 12.85
CA VAL A 91 -8.08 9.13 12.99
C VAL A 91 -6.73 8.72 13.60
N PRO A 92 -6.70 7.99 14.73
CA PRO A 92 -5.45 7.51 15.31
C PRO A 92 -4.76 6.49 14.40
N ILE A 93 -3.43 6.53 14.33
CA ILE A 93 -2.66 5.58 13.50
C ILE A 93 -2.88 4.12 13.92
N SER A 94 -3.06 3.88 15.23
CA SER A 94 -3.34 2.54 15.79
C SER A 94 -4.66 1.95 15.30
N ILE A 95 -5.57 2.78 14.79
CA ILE A 95 -6.86 2.38 14.23
C ILE A 95 -6.80 2.44 12.70
N GLY A 96 -6.35 3.56 12.15
CA GLY A 96 -6.28 3.77 10.70
C GLY A 96 -5.38 2.76 10.00
N GLY A 97 -4.19 2.51 10.52
CA GLY A 97 -3.25 1.54 9.95
C GLY A 97 -3.83 0.14 9.76
N PRO A 98 -4.34 -0.51 10.82
CA PRO A 98 -4.99 -1.82 10.69
C PRO A 98 -6.20 -1.85 9.75
N ILE A 99 -7.02 -0.78 9.72
CA ILE A 99 -8.17 -0.71 8.81
C ILE A 99 -7.70 -0.62 7.35
N ILE A 100 -6.68 0.19 7.05
CA ILE A 100 -6.11 0.31 5.70
C ILE A 100 -5.57 -1.03 5.24
N ILE A 101 -4.78 -1.69 6.08
CA ILE A 101 -4.18 -2.99 5.75
C ILE A 101 -5.25 -4.07 5.64
N GLY A 102 -6.17 -4.15 6.60
CA GLY A 102 -7.27 -5.13 6.58
C GLY A 102 -8.18 -4.95 5.36
N GLY A 103 -8.52 -3.71 5.03
CA GLY A 103 -9.32 -3.39 3.85
C GLY A 103 -8.62 -3.78 2.54
N SER A 104 -7.32 -3.51 2.42
CA SER A 104 -6.55 -3.89 1.23
C SER A 104 -6.49 -5.43 1.06
N ILE A 105 -6.39 -6.19 2.14
CA ILE A 105 -6.41 -7.65 2.10
C ILE A 105 -7.72 -8.17 1.53
N VAL A 106 -8.86 -7.59 1.94
CA VAL A 106 -10.18 -7.97 1.41
C VAL A 106 -10.23 -7.75 -0.11
N VAL A 107 -9.83 -6.56 -0.57
CA VAL A 107 -9.84 -6.22 -2.01
C VAL A 107 -8.96 -7.17 -2.81
N VAL A 108 -7.71 -7.38 -2.37
CA VAL A 108 -6.77 -8.27 -3.06
C VAL A 108 -7.28 -9.72 -3.08
N THR A 109 -7.87 -10.18 -1.97
CA THR A 109 -8.44 -11.54 -1.90
C THR A 109 -9.61 -11.73 -2.86
N LEU A 110 -10.53 -10.76 -2.91
CA LEU A 110 -11.67 -10.82 -3.83
C LEU A 110 -11.19 -10.84 -5.29
N ILE A 111 -10.24 -9.97 -5.64
CA ILE A 111 -9.66 -9.95 -7.00
C ILE A 111 -8.94 -11.26 -7.30
N GLY A 112 -8.16 -11.80 -6.36
CA GLY A 112 -7.49 -13.09 -6.52
C GLY A 112 -8.46 -14.22 -6.81
N LEU A 113 -9.62 -14.26 -6.13
CA LEU A 113 -10.71 -15.21 -6.42
C LEU A 113 -11.24 -15.06 -7.85
N PHE A 114 -11.51 -13.83 -8.30
CA PHE A 114 -11.95 -13.58 -9.67
C PHE A 114 -10.89 -13.98 -10.71
N LEU A 115 -9.61 -13.93 -10.37
CA LEU A 115 -8.50 -14.39 -11.18
C LEU A 115 -8.28 -15.91 -11.13
N GLY A 116 -9.12 -16.64 -10.39
CA GLY A 116 -9.08 -18.10 -10.30
C GLY A 116 -8.10 -18.65 -9.23
N GLU A 117 -7.63 -17.83 -8.29
CA GLU A 117 -6.82 -18.32 -7.18
C GLU A 117 -7.64 -19.23 -6.26
N LYS A 118 -7.07 -20.37 -5.89
CA LYS A 118 -7.70 -21.29 -4.92
C LYS A 118 -7.47 -20.79 -3.50
N ILE A 119 -8.56 -20.55 -2.79
CA ILE A 119 -8.50 -20.25 -1.35
C ILE A 119 -8.63 -21.58 -0.59
N THR A 120 -7.59 -21.90 0.19
CA THR A 120 -7.66 -22.98 1.16
C THR A 120 -8.41 -22.51 2.41
N TRP A 121 -8.98 -23.45 3.16
CA TRP A 121 -9.66 -23.14 4.43
C TRP A 121 -8.76 -22.34 5.39
N LEU A 122 -7.48 -22.70 5.47
CA LEU A 122 -6.53 -22.00 6.33
C LEU A 122 -6.30 -20.53 5.89
N LYS A 123 -6.20 -20.27 4.57
CA LYS A 123 -6.13 -18.90 4.05
C LYS A 123 -7.40 -18.11 4.38
N ALA A 124 -8.58 -18.70 4.18
CA ALA A 124 -9.85 -18.06 4.49
C ALA A 124 -9.96 -17.70 5.99
N ALA A 125 -9.62 -18.61 6.87
CA ALA A 125 -9.61 -18.38 8.31
C ALA A 125 -8.65 -17.26 8.71
N SER A 126 -7.43 -17.23 8.15
CA SER A 126 -6.45 -16.19 8.41
C SER A 126 -6.93 -14.80 7.98
N ILE A 127 -7.54 -14.70 6.81
CA ILE A 127 -8.11 -13.45 6.29
C ILE A 127 -9.25 -12.96 7.18
N LEU A 128 -10.15 -13.86 7.59
CA LEU A 128 -11.25 -13.53 8.49
C LEU A 128 -10.74 -12.98 9.83
N MET A 129 -9.70 -13.57 10.43
CA MET A 129 -9.12 -13.07 11.67
C MET A 129 -8.58 -11.64 11.51
N ILE A 130 -7.90 -11.34 10.40
CA ILE A 130 -7.37 -10.00 10.13
C ILE A 130 -8.52 -9.00 9.97
N VAL A 131 -9.55 -9.35 9.21
CA VAL A 131 -10.72 -8.48 8.97
C VAL A 131 -11.50 -8.25 10.26
N CYS A 132 -11.72 -9.29 11.06
CA CYS A 132 -12.38 -9.16 12.37
C CYS A 132 -11.58 -8.23 13.29
N GLY A 133 -10.26 -8.42 13.39
CA GLY A 133 -9.39 -7.55 14.19
C GLY A 133 -9.45 -6.08 13.74
N ALA A 134 -9.38 -5.82 12.44
CA ALA A 134 -9.51 -4.47 11.89
C ALA A 134 -10.89 -3.86 12.17
N SER A 135 -11.97 -4.65 12.08
CA SER A 135 -13.34 -4.21 12.35
C SER A 135 -13.56 -3.84 13.83
N ILE A 136 -13.00 -4.64 14.75
CA ILE A 136 -13.04 -4.34 16.19
C ILE A 136 -12.34 -3.02 16.47
N LEU A 137 -11.12 -2.83 15.93
CA LEU A 137 -10.39 -1.57 16.07
C LEU A 137 -11.17 -0.38 15.49
N GLY A 138 -11.84 -0.56 14.36
CA GLY A 138 -12.70 0.46 13.76
C GLY A 138 -13.87 0.85 14.66
N SER A 139 -14.46 -0.10 15.40
CA SER A 139 -15.56 0.17 16.32
C SER A 139 -15.12 0.96 17.58
N LEU A 140 -13.85 0.89 17.95
CA LEU A 140 -13.27 1.63 19.07
C LEU A 140 -12.93 3.10 18.74
N SER A 141 -13.09 3.51 17.48
CA SER A 141 -12.79 4.87 17.02
C SER A 141 -13.91 5.88 17.26
N ARG A 142 -14.99 5.47 17.92
CA ARG A 142 -16.16 6.32 18.21
C ARG A 142 -16.06 6.99 19.55
#